data_4a7f4c3f7ea0c722da476ede8fc797f3
#
_entry.id   4a7f4c3f7ea0c722da476ede8fc797f3
#
_cell.length_a   1.000
_cell.length_b   1.000
_cell.length_c   1.000
_cell.angle_alpha   90.00
_cell.angle_beta   90.00
_cell.angle_gamma   90.00
#
_symmetry.space_group_name_H-M   'P 1'
#
loop_
_entity.id
_entity.type
_entity.pdbx_description
1 polymer ?
#
loop_
_entity_poly.entity_id
_entity_poly.type
_entity_poly.pdbx_seq_one_letter_code
_entity_poly.pdbx_strand_id
1 'polypeptide(L)'
;MSEMSNKGTHTLILALVSALLTLPACSPAVGLNDGAQAEAKKEEKKKDDKKGATPEGRPVLWREPADIASRDLLLGPGGEGMKPDLSQVVWEATDEDEGYSVKWRVRDGSGRKWVVKVGNEAQPETAATRLVWAAGYPVEVTYLVPCVHVVNAPKPRKKVEQCEGRGYANARFEARPENVKRLDNWSWNENPFGGTREFAGLVVMMGLLNNWDLKDENNKVVYFPKEGELRYVVSDLGATFGKTGNFITHSRNEPEKYVKTGFVDKVEGGFVRFDYHGKHGGLFDAVTVEQARWIGDVLHRLSEEQIKDAFRAANYKPAEVEALAQEVMGRINALRTLPAQATAGAPSP
;
A
#
# COMPACT_ATOMS: atom_id res chain seq x y z
N MET A 1 -8.52 61.63 -29.84
CA MET A 1 -8.29 62.44 -28.66
C MET A 1 -7.73 61.49 -27.61
N SER A 2 -6.40 61.37 -27.51
CA SER A 2 -5.50 62.13 -26.63
C SER A 2 -5.72 61.71 -25.19
N GLU A 3 -4.79 61.22 -24.42
CA GLU A 3 -3.31 61.33 -24.27
C GLU A 3 -2.89 60.18 -23.29
N MET A 4 -1.90 59.41 -23.47
CA MET A 4 -0.46 59.54 -23.20
C MET A 4 -0.04 59.77 -21.76
N SER A 5 0.93 58.91 -21.37
CA SER A 5 2.02 59.16 -20.40
C SER A 5 1.75 58.67 -18.96
N ASN A 6 2.61 57.93 -18.26
CA ASN A 6 4.05 58.14 -18.13
C ASN A 6 4.75 56.91 -17.50
N LYS A 7 6.02 56.74 -17.84
CA LYS A 7 7.01 55.78 -17.31
C LYS A 7 7.51 56.17 -15.92
N GLY A 8 7.87 55.21 -15.12
CA GLY A 8 8.65 55.42 -13.89
C GLY A 8 9.53 54.20 -13.57
N THR A 9 10.74 54.22 -14.10
CA THR A 9 11.84 53.34 -13.80
C THR A 9 12.47 53.75 -12.47
N HIS A 10 12.59 52.89 -11.49
CA HIS A 10 13.47 53.10 -10.32
C HIS A 10 14.48 51.96 -10.21
N THR A 11 15.68 52.30 -10.58
CA THR A 11 16.94 51.63 -10.29
C THR A 11 17.24 51.78 -8.80
N LEU A 12 17.53 50.70 -8.08
CA LEU A 12 18.07 50.81 -6.71
C LEU A 12 19.47 50.16 -6.68
N ILE A 13 20.36 51.00 -6.23
CA ILE A 13 21.81 50.84 -6.16
C ILE A 13 22.19 49.94 -4.97
N LEU A 14 23.13 49.02 -5.22
CA LEU A 14 23.85 48.21 -4.23
C LEU A 14 24.79 49.12 -3.41
N ALA A 15 24.73 49.08 -2.10
CA ALA A 15 25.76 49.60 -1.22
C ALA A 15 26.36 48.43 -0.38
N LEU A 16 27.59 48.08 -0.69
CA LEU A 16 28.49 47.26 0.14
C LEU A 16 28.96 48.09 1.32
N VAL A 17 28.80 47.59 2.54
CA VAL A 17 29.51 48.10 3.70
C VAL A 17 30.31 46.92 4.29
N SER A 18 31.61 47.00 4.13
CA SER A 18 32.60 46.15 4.81
C SER A 18 32.84 46.70 6.22
N ALA A 19 32.60 45.87 7.23
CA ALA A 19 33.08 46.16 8.59
C ALA A 19 33.99 45.03 9.04
N LEU A 20 35.26 45.29 9.08
CA LEU A 20 36.26 44.52 9.84
C LEU A 20 36.00 44.72 11.33
N LEU A 21 35.84 43.66 12.08
CA LEU A 21 36.02 43.68 13.54
C LEU A 21 36.86 42.50 14.01
N THR A 22 37.83 42.85 14.74
CA THR A 22 38.92 42.06 15.31
C THR A 22 38.45 41.04 16.35
N LEU A 23 39.06 39.86 16.33
CA LEU A 23 38.94 38.79 17.32
C LEU A 23 39.69 39.15 18.64
N PRO A 24 39.17 38.69 19.77
CA PRO A 24 40.07 38.27 20.85
C PRO A 24 40.10 36.72 20.98
N ALA A 25 41.29 36.20 21.10
CA ALA A 25 41.52 34.80 21.45
C ALA A 25 41.07 34.51 22.88
N CYS A 26 40.35 33.43 23.08
CA CYS A 26 40.18 32.81 24.39
C CYS A 26 40.24 31.30 24.33
N SER A 27 40.92 30.74 25.24
CA SER A 27 41.41 29.37 25.44
C SER A 27 40.34 28.29 25.52
N PRO A 28 40.72 26.99 25.50
CA PRO A 28 39.85 25.86 25.19
C PRO A 28 38.94 25.50 26.36
N ALA A 29 37.65 25.37 26.10
CA ALA A 29 36.72 24.71 27.01
C ALA A 29 36.73 23.21 26.77
N VAL A 30 37.02 22.51 27.84
CA VAL A 30 37.08 21.08 28.05
C VAL A 30 35.78 20.39 27.58
N GLY A 31 35.98 19.21 26.95
CA GLY A 31 34.92 18.35 26.44
C GLY A 31 33.88 17.89 27.47
N LEU A 32 32.63 17.99 27.04
CA LEU A 32 31.49 17.31 27.64
C LEU A 32 30.52 16.97 26.52
N ASN A 33 30.86 16.02 25.66
CA ASN A 33 29.93 15.45 24.70
C ASN A 33 30.17 14.00 24.28
N ASP A 34 31.17 13.32 24.87
CA ASP A 34 31.43 11.91 24.55
C ASP A 34 30.49 10.93 25.29
N GLY A 35 29.87 11.37 26.39
CA GLY A 35 28.95 10.54 27.17
C GLY A 35 27.59 10.35 26.48
N ALA A 36 27.01 11.40 25.93
CA ALA A 36 25.68 11.36 25.33
C ALA A 36 25.63 10.58 24.01
N GLN A 37 26.70 10.64 23.19
CA GLN A 37 26.84 9.83 21.98
C GLN A 37 27.12 8.35 22.26
N ALA A 38 27.81 8.06 23.34
CA ALA A 38 28.07 6.70 23.79
C ALA A 38 26.83 6.04 24.41
N GLU A 39 25.99 6.79 25.10
CA GLU A 39 24.70 6.31 25.61
C GLU A 39 23.67 6.10 24.49
N ALA A 40 23.55 7.02 23.53
CA ALA A 40 22.68 6.85 22.37
C ALA A 40 23.08 5.62 21.53
N LYS A 41 24.36 5.41 21.27
CA LYS A 41 24.88 4.19 20.61
C LYS A 41 24.68 2.91 21.44
N LYS A 42 24.71 2.99 22.78
CA LYS A 42 24.38 1.86 23.65
C LYS A 42 22.90 1.55 23.71
N GLU A 43 22.02 2.55 23.59
CA GLU A 43 20.58 2.33 23.50
C GLU A 43 20.18 1.79 22.13
N GLU A 44 20.78 2.27 21.03
CA GLU A 44 20.60 1.69 19.71
C GLU A 44 21.05 0.22 19.65
N LYS A 45 22.24 -0.08 20.19
CA LYS A 45 22.74 -1.46 20.29
C LYS A 45 21.88 -2.35 21.20
N LYS A 46 21.29 -1.80 22.27
CA LYS A 46 20.34 -2.54 23.12
C LYS A 46 18.97 -2.76 22.48
N LYS A 47 18.58 -1.95 21.47
CA LYS A 47 17.38 -2.21 20.67
C LYS A 47 17.61 -3.32 19.65
N ASP A 48 18.80 -3.42 19.07
CA ASP A 48 19.17 -4.50 18.16
C ASP A 48 19.32 -5.86 18.87
N ASP A 49 19.85 -5.89 20.09
CA ASP A 49 20.00 -7.12 20.88
C ASP A 49 18.65 -7.68 21.42
N LYS A 50 17.51 -6.95 21.26
CA LYS A 50 16.16 -7.43 21.61
C LYS A 50 15.36 -7.96 20.42
N LYS A 51 15.92 -8.00 19.21
CA LYS A 51 15.33 -8.77 18.12
C LYS A 51 15.49 -10.26 18.43
N GLY A 52 14.46 -10.85 19.03
CA GLY A 52 14.39 -12.30 19.17
C GLY A 52 14.60 -12.95 17.81
N ALA A 53 15.31 -14.09 17.76
CA ALA A 53 15.54 -14.82 16.52
C ALA A 53 14.22 -14.96 15.75
N THR A 54 14.26 -14.67 14.43
CA THR A 54 13.12 -14.92 13.57
C THR A 54 12.68 -16.38 13.73
N PRO A 55 11.42 -16.67 14.05
CA PRO A 55 11.00 -18.05 14.24
C PRO A 55 11.22 -18.84 12.96
N GLU A 56 11.60 -20.11 13.10
CA GLU A 56 11.67 -21.02 11.95
C GLU A 56 10.28 -21.22 11.38
N GLY A 57 10.15 -21.15 10.05
CA GLY A 57 8.88 -21.35 9.37
C GLY A 57 9.06 -21.39 7.86
N ARG A 58 8.12 -22.05 7.20
CA ARG A 58 8.10 -22.13 5.74
C ARG A 58 7.67 -20.79 5.14
N PRO A 59 8.47 -20.13 4.27
CA PRO A 59 8.06 -18.90 3.61
C PRO A 59 6.92 -19.16 2.61
N VAL A 60 5.89 -18.31 2.64
CA VAL A 60 4.70 -18.41 1.78
C VAL A 60 4.39 -17.02 1.21
N LEU A 61 4.48 -16.89 -0.11
CA LEU A 61 4.05 -15.70 -0.85
C LEU A 61 2.71 -15.91 -1.53
N TRP A 62 2.42 -17.12 -1.98
CA TRP A 62 1.25 -17.42 -2.79
C TRP A 62 0.77 -18.86 -2.56
N ARG A 63 -0.52 -19.07 -2.79
CA ARG A 63 -1.16 -20.40 -2.83
C ARG A 63 -2.16 -20.42 -3.96
N GLU A 64 -2.21 -21.57 -4.66
CA GLU A 64 -3.24 -21.78 -5.68
C GLU A 64 -4.63 -21.54 -5.09
N PRO A 65 -5.38 -20.54 -5.60
CA PRO A 65 -6.74 -20.28 -5.13
C PRO A 65 -7.72 -21.24 -5.82
N ALA A 66 -7.69 -22.52 -5.44
CA ALA A 66 -8.53 -23.55 -6.03
C ALA A 66 -10.03 -23.22 -5.91
N ASP A 67 -10.40 -22.47 -4.88
CA ASP A 67 -11.74 -22.03 -4.54
C ASP A 67 -12.11 -20.63 -5.10
N ILE A 68 -11.31 -20.04 -5.98
CA ILE A 68 -11.46 -18.65 -6.43
C ILE A 68 -12.86 -18.31 -6.91
N ALA A 69 -13.50 -19.22 -7.66
CA ALA A 69 -14.84 -18.99 -8.20
C ALA A 69 -15.95 -18.92 -7.13
N SER A 70 -15.68 -19.41 -5.91
CA SER A 70 -16.62 -19.38 -4.77
C SER A 70 -16.21 -18.42 -3.66
N ARG A 71 -15.10 -17.69 -3.81
CA ARG A 71 -14.67 -16.70 -2.81
C ARG A 71 -15.65 -15.55 -2.72
N ASP A 72 -16.08 -15.26 -1.50
CA ASP A 72 -16.91 -14.10 -1.19
C ASP A 72 -16.03 -12.86 -1.01
N LEU A 73 -15.96 -12.00 -2.04
CA LEU A 73 -15.17 -10.78 -2.01
C LEU A 73 -15.86 -9.64 -1.26
N LEU A 74 -17.16 -9.75 -1.01
CA LEU A 74 -17.86 -8.80 -0.15
C LEU A 74 -17.42 -8.97 1.33
N LEU A 75 -17.39 -10.20 1.80
CA LEU A 75 -16.96 -10.53 3.16
C LEU A 75 -15.44 -10.63 3.30
N GLY A 76 -14.75 -11.15 2.28
CA GLY A 76 -13.31 -11.36 2.27
C GLY A 76 -12.84 -12.52 3.15
N PRO A 77 -11.51 -12.62 3.43
CA PRO A 77 -10.93 -13.81 4.07
C PRO A 77 -11.41 -14.09 5.49
N GLY A 78 -11.99 -13.12 6.17
CA GLY A 78 -12.55 -13.30 7.51
C GLY A 78 -13.99 -13.83 7.52
N GLY A 79 -14.69 -13.79 6.41
CA GLY A 79 -16.09 -14.18 6.33
C GLY A 79 -16.99 -13.41 7.30
N GLU A 80 -18.21 -13.89 7.51
CA GLU A 80 -19.16 -13.28 8.46
C GLU A 80 -18.66 -13.35 9.91
N GLY A 81 -18.01 -14.45 10.29
CA GLY A 81 -17.60 -14.72 11.67
C GLY A 81 -16.52 -13.79 12.23
N MET A 82 -15.82 -13.07 11.35
CA MET A 82 -14.80 -12.11 11.78
C MET A 82 -15.19 -10.65 11.59
N LYS A 83 -16.42 -10.34 11.19
CA LYS A 83 -16.88 -8.95 11.16
C LYS A 83 -16.70 -8.28 12.54
N PRO A 84 -16.32 -6.98 12.58
CA PRO A 84 -16.23 -6.26 13.85
C PRO A 84 -17.62 -6.09 14.48
N ASP A 85 -17.69 -6.29 15.80
CA ASP A 85 -18.88 -5.99 16.57
C ASP A 85 -18.93 -4.50 16.89
N LEU A 86 -19.82 -3.79 16.21
CA LEU A 86 -19.95 -2.34 16.31
C LEU A 86 -20.82 -1.86 17.47
N SER A 87 -21.35 -2.78 18.32
CA SER A 87 -22.14 -2.42 19.49
C SER A 87 -21.40 -1.48 20.43
N GLN A 88 -20.06 -1.63 20.51
CA GLN A 88 -19.16 -0.71 21.19
C GLN A 88 -17.76 -0.83 20.58
N VAL A 89 -17.18 0.30 20.14
CA VAL A 89 -15.78 0.36 19.68
C VAL A 89 -15.03 1.33 20.59
N VAL A 90 -14.04 0.82 21.33
CA VAL A 90 -13.30 1.60 22.32
C VAL A 90 -11.86 1.81 21.87
N TRP A 91 -11.41 3.05 21.86
CA TRP A 91 -10.02 3.41 21.63
C TRP A 91 -9.11 2.89 22.76
N GLU A 92 -7.99 2.27 22.40
CA GLU A 92 -6.97 1.78 23.32
C GLU A 92 -5.64 2.56 23.18
N ALA A 93 -5.24 2.85 21.96
CA ALA A 93 -4.01 3.59 21.68
C ALA A 93 -4.04 4.22 20.29
N THR A 94 -3.26 5.26 20.09
CA THR A 94 -2.92 5.78 18.75
C THR A 94 -1.71 5.01 18.24
N ASP A 95 -1.76 4.55 17.01
CA ASP A 95 -0.58 4.02 16.33
C ASP A 95 0.31 5.21 15.99
N GLU A 96 1.52 5.22 16.55
CA GLU A 96 2.46 6.35 16.44
C GLU A 96 3.16 6.43 15.08
N ASP A 97 2.77 5.58 14.13
CA ASP A 97 3.26 5.64 12.76
C ASP A 97 3.06 7.04 12.18
N GLU A 98 4.13 7.63 11.68
CA GLU A 98 4.13 8.91 10.94
C GLU A 98 3.42 8.80 9.57
N GLY A 99 2.78 7.66 9.28
CA GLY A 99 2.09 7.35 8.03
C GLY A 99 1.07 8.39 7.59
N TYR A 100 0.61 8.29 6.35
CA TYR A 100 -0.34 9.25 5.75
C TYR A 100 -1.69 9.25 6.47
N SER A 101 -2.24 8.11 6.84
CA SER A 101 -3.57 7.97 7.45
C SER A 101 -3.55 8.03 8.98
N VAL A 102 -4.69 8.39 9.57
CA VAL A 102 -4.91 8.26 11.01
C VAL A 102 -5.17 6.81 11.33
N LYS A 103 -4.45 6.24 12.30
CA LYS A 103 -4.56 4.84 12.74
C LYS A 103 -4.75 4.78 14.25
N TRP A 104 -5.70 3.97 14.69
CA TRP A 104 -5.98 3.72 16.10
C TRP A 104 -6.04 2.22 16.38
N ARG A 105 -5.51 1.82 17.52
CA ARG A 105 -5.79 0.51 18.09
C ARG A 105 -7.08 0.61 18.88
N VAL A 106 -8.02 -0.27 18.58
CA VAL A 106 -9.32 -0.31 19.22
C VAL A 106 -9.70 -1.74 19.62
N ARG A 107 -10.67 -1.82 20.51
CA ARG A 107 -11.36 -3.07 20.86
C ARG A 107 -12.82 -2.93 20.47
N ASP A 108 -13.36 -3.95 19.80
CA ASP A 108 -14.77 -4.01 19.44
C ASP A 108 -15.65 -4.57 20.56
N GLY A 109 -16.98 -4.58 20.38
CA GLY A 109 -17.94 -5.05 21.37
C GLY A 109 -17.77 -6.52 21.76
N SER A 110 -17.17 -7.34 20.91
CA SER A 110 -16.83 -8.73 21.22
C SER A 110 -15.49 -8.90 21.95
N GLY A 111 -14.76 -7.80 22.19
CA GLY A 111 -13.45 -7.79 22.81
C GLY A 111 -12.30 -8.05 21.84
N ARG A 112 -12.54 -8.15 20.55
CA ARG A 112 -11.51 -8.37 19.52
C ARG A 112 -10.72 -7.09 19.26
N LYS A 113 -9.40 -7.25 19.05
CA LYS A 113 -8.48 -6.15 18.77
C LYS A 113 -8.38 -5.85 17.28
N TRP A 114 -8.37 -4.57 16.95
CA TRP A 114 -8.28 -4.06 15.58
C TRP A 114 -7.32 -2.87 15.49
N VAL A 115 -6.74 -2.68 14.31
CA VAL A 115 -6.23 -1.36 13.90
C VAL A 115 -7.26 -0.75 12.96
N VAL A 116 -7.77 0.42 13.35
CA VAL A 116 -8.72 1.19 12.54
C VAL A 116 -7.95 2.28 11.81
N LYS A 117 -8.05 2.30 10.48
CA LYS A 117 -7.51 3.35 9.61
C LYS A 117 -8.70 4.18 9.10
N VAL A 118 -8.61 5.51 9.25
CA VAL A 118 -9.61 6.45 8.71
C VAL A 118 -8.96 7.42 7.74
N GLY A 119 -9.70 7.83 6.72
CA GLY A 119 -9.24 8.74 5.68
C GLY A 119 -9.17 8.10 4.29
N ASN A 120 -8.53 8.80 3.35
CA ASN A 120 -8.61 8.49 1.91
C ASN A 120 -7.99 7.15 1.48
N GLU A 121 -7.28 6.45 2.34
CA GLU A 121 -6.68 5.14 2.05
C GLU A 121 -7.56 3.96 2.45
N ALA A 122 -8.60 4.17 3.26
CA ALA A 122 -9.39 3.08 3.82
C ALA A 122 -10.18 2.30 2.75
N GLN A 123 -10.82 3.01 1.83
CA GLN A 123 -11.59 2.41 0.73
C GLN A 123 -10.68 1.65 -0.25
N PRO A 124 -9.66 2.29 -0.88
CA PRO A 124 -8.84 1.61 -1.88
C PRO A 124 -8.10 0.43 -1.29
N GLU A 125 -7.61 0.52 -0.06
CA GLU A 125 -6.92 -0.59 0.61
C GLU A 125 -7.86 -1.79 0.85
N THR A 126 -9.12 -1.55 1.20
CA THR A 126 -10.11 -2.61 1.38
C THR A 126 -10.36 -3.35 0.07
N ALA A 127 -10.64 -2.65 -1.02
CA ALA A 127 -10.87 -3.27 -2.33
C ALA A 127 -9.63 -4.00 -2.86
N ALA A 128 -8.45 -3.37 -2.76
CA ALA A 128 -7.19 -3.97 -3.17
C ALA A 128 -6.88 -5.26 -2.40
N THR A 129 -7.09 -5.27 -1.08
CA THR A 129 -6.92 -6.46 -0.24
C THR A 129 -7.81 -7.61 -0.70
N ARG A 130 -9.06 -7.35 -1.11
CA ARG A 130 -9.98 -8.37 -1.65
C ARG A 130 -9.44 -9.01 -2.93
N LEU A 131 -8.97 -8.19 -3.86
CA LEU A 131 -8.45 -8.67 -5.15
C LEU A 131 -7.12 -9.42 -5.00
N VAL A 132 -6.22 -8.93 -4.14
CA VAL A 132 -4.94 -9.60 -3.83
C VAL A 132 -5.19 -10.97 -3.16
N TRP A 133 -6.12 -11.03 -2.21
CA TRP A 133 -6.55 -12.31 -1.62
C TRP A 133 -7.16 -13.25 -2.66
N ALA A 134 -8.04 -12.75 -3.50
CA ALA A 134 -8.68 -13.55 -4.55
C ALA A 134 -7.65 -14.18 -5.48
N ALA A 135 -6.56 -13.48 -5.78
CA ALA A 135 -5.46 -13.97 -6.60
C ALA A 135 -4.57 -15.01 -5.89
N GLY A 136 -4.80 -15.33 -4.60
CA GLY A 136 -4.06 -16.36 -3.85
C GLY A 136 -2.91 -15.85 -2.99
N TYR A 137 -2.71 -14.54 -2.91
CA TYR A 137 -1.69 -13.95 -2.03
C TYR A 137 -2.20 -13.81 -0.59
N PRO A 138 -1.35 -14.02 0.43
CA PRO A 138 -1.73 -13.80 1.81
C PRO A 138 -1.99 -12.31 2.06
N VAL A 139 -3.07 -12.03 2.78
CA VAL A 139 -3.48 -10.68 3.18
C VAL A 139 -3.90 -10.67 4.64
N GLU A 140 -4.04 -9.49 5.19
CA GLU A 140 -4.65 -9.28 6.49
C GLU A 140 -6.17 -9.28 6.38
N VAL A 141 -6.85 -9.73 7.44
CA VAL A 141 -8.32 -9.70 7.48
C VAL A 141 -8.76 -8.26 7.73
N THR A 142 -9.50 -7.71 6.78
CA THR A 142 -9.98 -6.32 6.84
C THR A 142 -11.46 -6.21 6.56
N TYR A 143 -12.11 -5.20 7.16
CA TYR A 143 -13.48 -4.80 6.85
C TYR A 143 -13.57 -3.29 6.78
N LEU A 144 -14.34 -2.77 5.85
CA LEU A 144 -14.71 -1.36 5.85
C LEU A 144 -16.05 -1.19 6.57
N VAL A 145 -16.08 -0.25 7.49
CA VAL A 145 -17.28 0.18 8.19
C VAL A 145 -17.66 1.57 7.68
N PRO A 146 -18.83 1.73 7.05
CA PRO A 146 -19.22 3.01 6.45
C PRO A 146 -19.28 4.18 7.44
N CYS A 147 -19.67 3.90 8.69
CA CYS A 147 -19.71 4.90 9.77
C CYS A 147 -19.42 4.21 11.11
N VAL A 148 -18.43 4.68 11.84
CA VAL A 148 -18.09 4.14 13.17
C VAL A 148 -17.92 5.24 14.20
N HIS A 149 -18.45 4.98 15.40
CA HIS A 149 -18.19 5.77 16.60
C HIS A 149 -17.14 5.08 17.44
N VAL A 150 -16.03 5.76 17.72
CA VAL A 150 -14.96 5.23 18.56
C VAL A 150 -14.96 5.99 19.87
N VAL A 151 -15.35 5.27 20.94
CA VAL A 151 -15.41 5.82 22.31
C VAL A 151 -14.01 6.20 22.77
N ASN A 152 -13.87 7.37 23.36
CA ASN A 152 -12.62 7.94 23.88
C ASN A 152 -11.53 8.17 22.81
N ALA A 153 -11.85 8.15 21.50
CA ALA A 153 -10.87 8.44 20.47
C ALA A 153 -10.34 9.87 20.63
N PRO A 154 -9.00 10.07 20.53
CA PRO A 154 -8.44 11.41 20.49
C PRO A 154 -8.85 12.11 19.20
N LYS A 155 -8.77 13.46 19.22
CA LYS A 155 -8.96 14.24 18.00
C LYS A 155 -7.97 13.76 16.91
N PRO A 156 -8.43 13.45 15.70
CA PRO A 156 -7.54 13.06 14.61
C PRO A 156 -6.50 14.14 14.32
N ARG A 157 -5.26 13.75 14.09
CA ARG A 157 -4.17 14.67 13.72
C ARG A 157 -4.35 15.36 12.37
N LYS A 158 -5.23 14.81 11.52
CA LYS A 158 -5.60 15.34 10.21
C LYS A 158 -7.11 15.42 10.09
N LYS A 159 -7.59 16.24 9.16
CA LYS A 159 -9.00 16.28 8.82
C LYS A 159 -9.41 14.93 8.20
N VAL A 160 -10.41 14.29 8.77
CA VAL A 160 -11.05 13.08 8.29
C VAL A 160 -12.53 13.35 8.04
N GLU A 161 -13.11 12.61 7.11
CA GLU A 161 -14.53 12.71 6.83
C GLU A 161 -15.34 12.17 8.01
N GLN A 162 -16.40 12.86 8.35
CA GLN A 162 -17.31 12.47 9.41
C GLN A 162 -18.63 11.98 8.83
N CYS A 163 -19.25 11.04 9.52
CA CYS A 163 -20.58 10.57 9.25
C CYS A 163 -21.55 10.99 10.36
N GLU A 164 -22.77 10.48 10.35
CA GLU A 164 -23.84 10.81 11.29
C GLU A 164 -23.38 10.70 12.75
N GLY A 165 -23.85 11.59 13.61
CA GLY A 165 -23.55 11.60 15.04
C GLY A 165 -22.07 11.88 15.38
N ARG A 166 -21.29 12.52 14.49
CA ARG A 166 -19.85 12.75 14.61
C ARG A 166 -19.00 11.47 14.59
N GLY A 167 -19.50 10.41 13.98
CA GLY A 167 -18.72 9.22 13.67
C GLY A 167 -17.68 9.48 12.57
N TYR A 168 -16.83 8.50 12.34
CA TYR A 168 -15.81 8.54 11.27
C TYR A 168 -16.30 7.74 10.07
N ALA A 169 -16.31 8.38 8.89
CA ALA A 169 -16.74 7.77 7.66
C ALA A 169 -15.66 6.82 7.10
N ASN A 170 -16.11 5.74 6.47
CA ASN A 170 -15.26 4.80 5.74
C ASN A 170 -14.04 4.35 6.56
N ALA A 171 -14.26 3.78 7.75
CA ALA A 171 -13.22 3.29 8.61
C ALA A 171 -12.84 1.83 8.27
N ARG A 172 -11.56 1.57 7.93
CA ARG A 172 -11.04 0.22 7.69
C ARG A 172 -10.58 -0.40 9.00
N PHE A 173 -11.19 -1.50 9.37
CA PHE A 173 -10.80 -2.36 10.48
C PHE A 173 -9.86 -3.44 9.99
N GLU A 174 -8.68 -3.55 10.56
CA GLU A 174 -7.72 -4.61 10.31
C GLU A 174 -7.53 -5.45 11.56
N ALA A 175 -7.80 -6.74 11.47
CA ALA A 175 -7.74 -7.65 12.60
C ALA A 175 -6.31 -7.78 13.17
N ARG A 176 -6.23 -7.87 14.50
CA ARG A 176 -4.99 -8.15 15.23
C ARG A 176 -5.14 -9.43 16.05
N PRO A 177 -5.17 -10.61 15.39
CA PRO A 177 -5.32 -11.87 16.08
C PRO A 177 -4.10 -12.16 16.96
N GLU A 178 -4.36 -12.61 18.21
CA GLU A 178 -3.30 -12.87 19.20
C GLU A 178 -2.46 -14.13 18.91
N ASN A 179 -2.99 -15.01 18.08
CA ASN A 179 -2.34 -16.28 17.72
C ASN A 179 -1.35 -16.19 16.56
N VAL A 180 -1.09 -15.01 16.01
CA VAL A 180 -0.08 -14.77 14.98
C VAL A 180 0.92 -13.73 15.43
N LYS A 181 2.14 -13.76 14.89
CA LYS A 181 3.18 -12.77 15.22
C LYS A 181 3.53 -11.97 13.98
N ARG A 182 3.43 -10.65 14.08
CA ARG A 182 3.93 -9.74 13.05
C ARG A 182 5.44 -9.55 13.28
N LEU A 183 6.22 -9.87 12.27
CA LEU A 183 7.67 -9.78 12.27
C LEU A 183 8.13 -8.52 11.52
N ASP A 184 9.40 -8.51 11.09
CA ASP A 184 9.98 -7.41 10.32
C ASP A 184 9.35 -7.25 8.94
N ASN A 185 9.69 -6.15 8.28
CA ASN A 185 9.30 -5.90 6.91
C ASN A 185 10.09 -6.81 5.97
N TRP A 186 9.51 -7.12 4.80
CA TRP A 186 10.24 -7.78 3.74
C TRP A 186 10.51 -6.82 2.59
N SER A 187 11.63 -7.03 1.89
CA SER A 187 12.06 -6.16 0.80
C SER A 187 11.55 -6.65 -0.56
N TRP A 188 11.13 -5.72 -1.40
CA TRP A 188 10.79 -6.00 -2.80
C TRP A 188 11.99 -6.50 -3.61
N ASN A 189 13.19 -6.03 -3.30
CA ASN A 189 14.41 -6.42 -4.02
C ASN A 189 15.10 -7.64 -3.40
N GLU A 190 14.96 -7.84 -2.10
CA GLU A 190 15.63 -8.91 -1.35
C GLU A 190 14.60 -9.76 -0.61
N ASN A 191 14.11 -10.81 -1.27
CA ASN A 191 13.16 -11.75 -0.71
C ASN A 191 13.39 -13.17 -1.28
N PRO A 192 12.89 -14.22 -0.60
CA PRO A 192 13.13 -15.61 -1.03
C PRO A 192 12.39 -16.04 -2.30
N PHE A 193 11.59 -15.15 -2.93
CA PHE A 193 10.74 -15.48 -4.07
C PHE A 193 11.21 -14.82 -5.38
N GLY A 194 12.33 -14.10 -5.36
CA GLY A 194 12.90 -13.45 -6.55
C GLY A 194 13.01 -14.44 -7.72
N GLY A 195 12.57 -14.02 -8.90
CA GLY A 195 12.59 -14.84 -10.12
C GLY A 195 11.43 -15.84 -10.27
N THR A 196 10.59 -16.05 -9.23
CA THR A 196 9.42 -16.93 -9.37
C THR A 196 8.28 -16.24 -10.11
N ARG A 197 7.42 -17.02 -10.78
CA ARG A 197 6.22 -16.48 -11.45
C ARG A 197 5.23 -15.90 -10.43
N GLU A 198 5.19 -16.44 -9.23
CA GLU A 198 4.33 -15.97 -8.14
C GLU A 198 4.74 -14.56 -7.67
N PHE A 199 6.04 -14.29 -7.58
CA PHE A 199 6.53 -12.95 -7.25
C PHE A 199 6.29 -11.96 -8.42
N ALA A 200 6.59 -12.38 -9.65
CA ALA A 200 6.26 -11.57 -10.82
C ALA A 200 4.76 -11.27 -10.92
N GLY A 201 3.91 -12.25 -10.61
CA GLY A 201 2.45 -12.07 -10.53
C GLY A 201 2.03 -11.06 -9.47
N LEU A 202 2.70 -11.03 -8.30
CA LEU A 202 2.45 -10.00 -7.28
C LEU A 202 2.84 -8.61 -7.79
N VAL A 203 3.98 -8.47 -8.48
CA VAL A 203 4.39 -7.21 -9.13
C VAL A 203 3.33 -6.75 -10.13
N VAL A 204 2.85 -7.66 -10.99
CA VAL A 204 1.77 -7.35 -11.96
C VAL A 204 0.49 -6.92 -11.24
N MET A 205 0.13 -7.57 -10.11
CA MET A 205 -1.01 -7.15 -9.28
C MET A 205 -0.87 -5.71 -8.79
N MET A 206 0.35 -5.31 -8.36
CA MET A 206 0.57 -3.93 -7.93
C MET A 206 0.36 -2.93 -9.08
N GLY A 207 0.79 -3.26 -10.29
CA GLY A 207 0.51 -2.47 -11.50
C GLY A 207 -0.97 -2.46 -11.86
N LEU A 208 -1.65 -3.61 -11.80
CA LEU A 208 -3.09 -3.72 -12.06
C LEU A 208 -3.91 -2.81 -11.15
N LEU A 209 -3.51 -2.66 -9.90
CA LEU A 209 -4.17 -1.82 -8.90
C LEU A 209 -3.69 -0.36 -8.93
N ASN A 210 -2.69 -0.02 -9.74
CA ASN A 210 -1.97 1.26 -9.67
C ASN A 210 -1.42 1.57 -8.27
N ASN A 211 -0.90 0.56 -7.56
CA ASN A 211 -0.21 0.79 -6.30
C ASN A 211 1.16 1.41 -6.58
N TRP A 212 1.27 2.73 -6.41
CA TRP A 212 2.50 3.46 -6.70
C TRP A 212 3.49 3.52 -5.52
N ASP A 213 3.09 3.11 -4.29
CA ASP A 213 3.90 3.27 -3.08
C ASP A 213 4.46 1.92 -2.58
N LEU A 214 5.19 1.21 -3.44
CA LEU A 214 5.81 -0.08 -3.13
C LEU A 214 7.02 0.08 -2.20
N LYS A 215 6.82 0.55 -0.97
CA LYS A 215 7.87 0.63 0.05
C LYS A 215 8.02 -0.71 0.77
N ASP A 216 9.23 -1.02 1.21
CA ASP A 216 9.48 -2.18 2.07
C ASP A 216 8.76 -2.05 3.42
N GLU A 217 8.60 -0.82 3.93
CA GLU A 217 7.84 -0.52 5.16
C GLU A 217 6.35 -0.86 5.05
N ASN A 218 5.81 -0.91 3.83
CA ASN A 218 4.44 -1.32 3.54
C ASN A 218 4.24 -2.84 3.51
N ASN A 219 5.29 -3.61 3.78
CA ASN A 219 5.29 -5.06 3.73
C ASN A 219 5.46 -5.65 5.14
N LYS A 220 4.93 -6.85 5.36
CA LYS A 220 5.10 -7.57 6.62
C LYS A 220 5.30 -9.07 6.41
N VAL A 221 6.20 -9.64 7.19
CA VAL A 221 6.22 -11.09 7.41
C VAL A 221 5.33 -11.37 8.62
N VAL A 222 4.33 -12.24 8.44
CA VAL A 222 3.43 -12.65 9.51
C VAL A 222 3.63 -14.13 9.77
N TYR A 223 4.03 -14.47 10.99
CA TYR A 223 4.25 -15.85 11.42
C TYR A 223 2.98 -16.47 11.97
N PHE A 224 2.62 -17.62 11.43
CA PHE A 224 1.48 -18.44 11.83
C PHE A 224 2.01 -19.69 12.53
N PRO A 225 2.08 -19.71 13.88
CA PRO A 225 2.72 -20.80 14.62
C PRO A 225 2.08 -22.17 14.41
N LYS A 226 0.75 -22.24 14.28
CA LYS A 226 0.02 -23.50 14.08
C LYS A 226 0.37 -24.18 12.77
N GLU A 227 0.58 -23.39 11.73
CA GLU A 227 0.89 -23.84 10.37
C GLU A 227 2.41 -23.93 10.12
N GLY A 228 3.23 -23.37 11.01
CA GLY A 228 4.68 -23.23 10.82
C GLY A 228 5.02 -22.37 9.61
N GLU A 229 4.29 -21.29 9.36
CA GLU A 229 4.40 -20.48 8.15
C GLU A 229 4.81 -19.06 8.40
N LEU A 230 5.69 -18.56 7.54
CA LEU A 230 6.05 -17.16 7.39
C LEU A 230 5.35 -16.61 6.15
N ARG A 231 4.22 -15.92 6.33
CA ARG A 231 3.45 -15.35 5.22
C ARG A 231 3.95 -13.96 4.90
N TYR A 232 4.31 -13.75 3.65
CA TYR A 232 4.81 -12.47 3.11
C TYR A 232 3.63 -11.67 2.59
N VAL A 233 3.26 -10.62 3.31
CA VAL A 233 2.04 -9.82 3.09
C VAL A 233 2.43 -8.42 2.62
N VAL A 234 1.74 -7.90 1.60
CA VAL A 234 1.72 -6.45 1.34
C VAL A 234 0.65 -5.84 2.24
N SER A 235 1.08 -5.20 3.32
CA SER A 235 0.22 -4.74 4.41
C SER A 235 -0.44 -3.40 4.16
N ASP A 236 0.15 -2.55 3.31
CA ASP A 236 -0.43 -1.24 2.97
C ASP A 236 -0.68 -1.15 1.46
N LEU A 237 -1.94 -1.30 1.09
CA LEU A 237 -2.45 -1.19 -0.27
C LEU A 237 -3.26 0.10 -0.48
N GLY A 238 -3.11 1.10 0.40
CA GLY A 238 -3.90 2.33 0.37
C GLY A 238 -3.53 3.29 -0.76
N ALA A 239 -2.39 3.08 -1.42
CA ALA A 239 -1.93 3.90 -2.54
C ALA A 239 -2.43 3.39 -3.91
N THR A 240 -3.66 2.85 -3.96
CA THR A 240 -4.27 2.21 -5.14
C THR A 240 -5.45 2.98 -5.72
N PHE A 241 -5.96 2.51 -6.86
CA PHE A 241 -7.13 3.04 -7.59
C PHE A 241 -7.09 4.55 -7.81
N GLY A 242 -5.93 5.01 -8.23
CA GLY A 242 -5.67 6.36 -8.69
C GLY A 242 -4.68 6.31 -9.86
N LYS A 243 -3.85 7.31 -10.00
CA LYS A 243 -2.84 7.40 -11.04
C LYS A 243 -1.45 7.06 -10.47
N THR A 244 -0.69 6.19 -11.11
CA THR A 244 0.76 6.09 -10.88
C THR A 244 1.43 7.36 -11.43
N GLY A 245 2.55 7.76 -10.86
CA GLY A 245 3.23 8.97 -11.30
C GLY A 245 4.41 9.31 -10.42
N ASN A 246 5.10 10.39 -10.77
CA ASN A 246 6.15 10.94 -9.93
C ASN A 246 5.57 11.60 -8.66
N PHE A 247 6.43 12.14 -7.81
CA PHE A 247 6.06 12.77 -6.54
C PHE A 247 4.89 13.78 -6.61
N ILE A 248 4.69 14.44 -7.77
CA ILE A 248 3.66 15.48 -7.95
C ILE A 248 2.38 14.92 -8.57
N THR A 249 2.48 13.87 -9.38
CA THR A 249 1.40 13.44 -10.29
C THR A 249 0.66 12.19 -9.86
N HIS A 250 1.16 11.44 -8.86
CA HIS A 250 0.46 10.26 -8.34
C HIS A 250 -0.80 10.63 -7.57
N SER A 251 -1.75 9.73 -7.53
CA SER A 251 -2.96 9.87 -6.73
C SER A 251 -3.44 8.52 -6.20
N ARG A 252 -4.37 8.54 -5.26
CA ARG A 252 -5.01 7.37 -4.66
C ARG A 252 -6.49 7.61 -4.48
N ASN A 253 -7.30 6.55 -4.50
CA ASN A 253 -8.75 6.64 -4.31
C ASN A 253 -9.41 7.68 -5.24
N GLU A 254 -9.01 7.66 -6.50
CA GLU A 254 -9.56 8.52 -7.55
C GLU A 254 -10.00 7.68 -8.76
N PRO A 255 -11.18 7.05 -8.68
CA PRO A 255 -11.70 6.15 -9.73
C PRO A 255 -11.65 6.73 -11.13
N GLU A 256 -12.04 8.01 -11.29
CA GLU A 256 -12.01 8.70 -12.58
C GLU A 256 -10.62 8.83 -13.19
N LYS A 257 -9.57 8.90 -12.35
CA LYS A 257 -8.19 8.92 -12.82
C LYS A 257 -7.69 7.51 -13.11
N TYR A 258 -8.05 6.54 -12.26
CA TYR A 258 -7.65 5.15 -12.44
C TYR A 258 -8.10 4.60 -13.80
N VAL A 259 -9.36 4.79 -14.18
CA VAL A 259 -9.92 4.30 -15.44
C VAL A 259 -9.35 4.99 -16.70
N LYS A 260 -8.59 6.06 -16.53
CA LYS A 260 -7.93 6.80 -17.64
C LYS A 260 -6.44 6.50 -17.77
N THR A 261 -5.88 5.66 -16.87
CA THR A 261 -4.45 5.30 -16.92
C THR A 261 -4.22 4.10 -17.82
N GLY A 262 -3.07 4.08 -18.51
CA GLY A 262 -2.56 2.89 -19.16
C GLY A 262 -2.25 1.78 -18.15
N PHE A 263 -2.05 0.57 -18.66
CA PHE A 263 -1.61 -0.57 -17.85
C PHE A 263 -0.50 -1.34 -18.58
N VAL A 264 -0.81 -2.00 -19.68
CA VAL A 264 0.18 -2.59 -20.58
C VAL A 264 0.47 -1.58 -21.70
N ASP A 265 1.74 -1.20 -21.88
CA ASP A 265 2.17 -0.34 -22.98
C ASP A 265 2.51 -1.18 -24.22
N LYS A 266 3.45 -2.12 -24.09
CA LYS A 266 3.90 -2.98 -25.21
C LYS A 266 4.54 -4.28 -24.69
N VAL A 267 4.80 -5.18 -25.64
CA VAL A 267 5.69 -6.34 -25.43
C VAL A 267 6.98 -6.12 -26.21
N GLU A 268 8.13 -6.29 -25.56
CA GLU A 268 9.43 -6.09 -26.14
C GLU A 268 10.43 -7.13 -25.63
N GLY A 269 11.05 -7.88 -26.54
CA GLY A 269 12.04 -8.90 -26.19
C GLY A 269 11.50 -10.01 -25.29
N GLY A 270 10.19 -10.30 -25.31
CA GLY A 270 9.55 -11.30 -24.45
C GLY A 270 9.14 -10.79 -23.06
N PHE A 271 9.37 -9.52 -22.78
CA PHE A 271 8.98 -8.86 -21.54
C PHE A 271 7.80 -7.92 -21.78
N VAL A 272 6.97 -7.75 -20.76
CA VAL A 272 5.85 -6.80 -20.79
C VAL A 272 6.35 -5.45 -20.28
N ARG A 273 6.10 -4.40 -21.02
CA ARG A 273 6.31 -3.02 -20.58
C ARG A 273 5.00 -2.48 -20.04
N PHE A 274 5.00 -2.13 -18.77
CA PHE A 274 3.84 -1.57 -18.09
C PHE A 274 3.92 -0.04 -18.03
N ASP A 275 2.78 0.62 -18.16
CA ASP A 275 2.65 2.06 -17.90
C ASP A 275 2.62 2.31 -16.38
N TYR A 276 3.75 2.03 -15.74
CA TYR A 276 3.90 2.14 -14.29
C TYR A 276 5.01 3.13 -13.92
N HIS A 277 4.67 4.12 -13.11
CA HIS A 277 5.55 5.21 -12.70
C HIS A 277 5.65 5.36 -11.17
N GLY A 278 5.49 4.27 -10.43
CA GLY A 278 5.61 4.23 -8.97
C GLY A 278 7.00 3.83 -8.50
N LYS A 279 7.10 3.57 -7.19
CA LYS A 279 8.32 3.02 -6.58
C LYS A 279 8.60 1.61 -7.10
N HIS A 280 9.89 1.24 -7.10
CA HIS A 280 10.34 -0.06 -7.59
C HIS A 280 9.91 -0.38 -9.04
N GLY A 281 9.78 0.62 -9.89
CA GLY A 281 9.41 0.46 -11.31
C GLY A 281 10.25 -0.57 -12.06
N GLY A 282 11.55 -0.70 -11.74
CA GLY A 282 12.44 -1.70 -12.34
C GLY A 282 12.02 -3.17 -12.14
N LEU A 283 11.18 -3.47 -11.14
CA LEU A 283 10.64 -4.82 -10.98
C LEU A 283 9.73 -5.23 -12.14
N PHE A 284 9.03 -4.26 -12.72
CA PHE A 284 8.13 -4.49 -13.85
C PHE A 284 8.89 -4.80 -15.15
N ASP A 285 10.12 -4.32 -15.28
CA ASP A 285 10.95 -4.57 -16.48
C ASP A 285 11.35 -6.03 -16.63
N ALA A 286 11.34 -6.80 -15.53
CA ALA A 286 11.69 -8.20 -15.47
C ALA A 286 10.50 -9.16 -15.68
N VAL A 287 9.28 -8.65 -15.84
CA VAL A 287 8.07 -9.48 -15.99
C VAL A 287 7.98 -10.01 -17.42
N THR A 288 8.02 -11.33 -17.56
CA THR A 288 7.84 -11.99 -18.86
C THR A 288 6.36 -12.05 -19.28
N VAL A 289 6.12 -12.20 -20.57
CA VAL A 289 4.77 -12.43 -21.11
C VAL A 289 4.10 -13.63 -20.45
N GLU A 290 4.84 -14.73 -20.24
CA GLU A 290 4.32 -15.93 -19.61
C GLU A 290 3.85 -15.68 -18.17
N GLN A 291 4.66 -14.97 -17.37
CA GLN A 291 4.33 -14.62 -15.99
C GLN A 291 3.12 -13.69 -15.91
N ALA A 292 3.05 -12.71 -16.82
CA ALA A 292 1.92 -11.79 -16.88
C ALA A 292 0.62 -12.50 -17.31
N ARG A 293 0.69 -13.40 -18.27
CA ARG A 293 -0.46 -14.22 -18.69
C ARG A 293 -0.92 -15.14 -17.56
N TRP A 294 0.03 -15.77 -16.86
CA TRP A 294 -0.29 -16.67 -15.76
C TRP A 294 -1.17 -15.99 -14.70
N ILE A 295 -0.79 -14.82 -14.24
CA ILE A 295 -1.63 -14.11 -13.24
C ILE A 295 -2.94 -13.60 -13.85
N GLY A 296 -2.94 -13.22 -15.13
CA GLY A 296 -4.14 -12.90 -15.88
C GLY A 296 -5.13 -14.08 -15.92
N ASP A 297 -4.64 -15.30 -16.14
CA ASP A 297 -5.47 -16.51 -16.16
C ASP A 297 -5.99 -16.88 -14.77
N VAL A 298 -5.20 -16.67 -13.69
CA VAL A 298 -5.68 -16.81 -12.31
C VAL A 298 -6.85 -15.86 -12.06
N LEU A 299 -6.67 -14.58 -12.36
CA LEU A 299 -7.66 -13.54 -12.11
C LEU A 299 -8.92 -13.68 -12.98
N HIS A 300 -8.79 -14.20 -14.19
CA HIS A 300 -9.93 -14.40 -15.09
C HIS A 300 -10.96 -15.41 -14.56
N ARG A 301 -10.58 -16.20 -13.59
CA ARG A 301 -11.51 -17.14 -12.91
C ARG A 301 -12.50 -16.44 -12.00
N LEU A 302 -12.28 -15.13 -11.71
CA LEU A 302 -13.23 -14.29 -11.01
C LEU A 302 -14.37 -13.90 -11.94
N SER A 303 -15.60 -13.96 -11.43
CA SER A 303 -16.75 -13.38 -12.11
C SER A 303 -16.74 -11.85 -11.99
N GLU A 304 -17.43 -11.18 -12.89
CA GLU A 304 -17.67 -9.73 -12.83
C GLU A 304 -18.28 -9.32 -11.49
N GLU A 305 -19.23 -10.11 -10.99
CA GLU A 305 -19.92 -9.82 -9.73
C GLU A 305 -18.98 -9.91 -8.52
N GLN A 306 -18.06 -10.88 -8.49
CA GLN A 306 -17.04 -10.94 -7.46
C GLN A 306 -16.11 -9.72 -7.49
N ILE A 307 -15.72 -9.25 -8.68
CA ILE A 307 -14.90 -8.03 -8.80
C ILE A 307 -15.67 -6.80 -8.29
N LYS A 308 -16.97 -6.67 -8.64
CA LYS A 308 -17.85 -5.62 -8.11
C LYS A 308 -17.97 -5.70 -6.59
N ASP A 309 -18.07 -6.90 -6.03
CA ASP A 309 -18.15 -7.10 -4.59
C ASP A 309 -16.91 -6.64 -3.83
N ALA A 310 -15.72 -6.72 -4.43
CA ALA A 310 -14.52 -6.13 -3.84
C ALA A 310 -14.66 -4.61 -3.63
N PHE A 311 -15.27 -3.90 -4.57
CA PHE A 311 -15.51 -2.46 -4.49
C PHE A 311 -16.73 -2.11 -3.62
N ARG A 312 -17.77 -2.92 -3.62
CA ARG A 312 -18.91 -2.79 -2.69
C ARG A 312 -18.45 -2.96 -1.25
N ALA A 313 -17.59 -3.94 -0.97
CA ALA A 313 -16.97 -4.14 0.33
C ALA A 313 -16.20 -2.91 0.83
N ALA A 314 -15.74 -2.09 -0.09
CA ALA A 314 -15.04 -0.84 0.17
C ALA A 314 -15.95 0.40 0.17
N ASN A 315 -17.28 0.21 0.12
CA ASN A 315 -18.28 1.27 0.14
C ASN A 315 -18.10 2.32 -0.98
N TYR A 316 -17.67 1.90 -2.18
CA TYR A 316 -17.70 2.75 -3.36
C TYR A 316 -19.15 2.96 -3.84
N LYS A 317 -19.42 4.11 -4.45
CA LYS A 317 -20.74 4.40 -5.03
C LYS A 317 -21.04 3.47 -6.20
N PRO A 318 -22.30 3.16 -6.50
CA PRO A 318 -22.65 2.21 -7.57
C PRO A 318 -21.98 2.51 -8.92
N ALA A 319 -21.94 3.78 -9.34
CA ALA A 319 -21.28 4.15 -10.60
C ALA A 319 -19.76 3.96 -10.57
N GLU A 320 -19.12 4.17 -9.41
CA GLU A 320 -17.68 3.92 -9.21
C GLU A 320 -17.39 2.42 -9.21
N VAL A 321 -18.27 1.60 -8.59
CA VAL A 321 -18.17 0.14 -8.60
C VAL A 321 -18.17 -0.39 -10.03
N GLU A 322 -19.11 0.06 -10.87
CA GLU A 322 -19.20 -0.35 -12.26
C GLU A 322 -17.93 0.05 -13.05
N ALA A 323 -17.50 1.31 -12.93
CA ALA A 323 -16.34 1.81 -13.67
C ALA A 323 -15.04 1.12 -13.24
N LEU A 324 -14.82 0.94 -11.94
CA LEU A 324 -13.64 0.26 -11.39
C LEU A 324 -13.60 -1.22 -11.78
N ALA A 325 -14.74 -1.91 -11.69
CA ALA A 325 -14.82 -3.32 -12.04
C ALA A 325 -14.57 -3.54 -13.54
N GLN A 326 -15.14 -2.72 -14.39
CA GLN A 326 -14.89 -2.77 -15.84
C GLN A 326 -13.43 -2.54 -16.18
N GLU A 327 -12.77 -1.57 -15.54
CA GLU A 327 -11.35 -1.32 -15.75
C GLU A 327 -10.49 -2.50 -15.29
N VAL A 328 -10.76 -3.09 -14.11
CA VAL A 328 -10.05 -4.28 -13.63
C VAL A 328 -10.22 -5.45 -14.59
N MET A 329 -11.43 -5.71 -15.08
CA MET A 329 -11.68 -6.76 -16.09
C MET A 329 -10.94 -6.48 -17.40
N GLY A 330 -10.92 -5.22 -17.84
CA GLY A 330 -10.18 -4.79 -19.02
C GLY A 330 -8.69 -5.09 -18.88
N ARG A 331 -8.08 -4.77 -17.73
CA ARG A 331 -6.67 -5.06 -17.44
C ARG A 331 -6.38 -6.55 -17.35
N ILE A 332 -7.26 -7.33 -16.73
CA ILE A 332 -7.14 -8.81 -16.71
C ILE A 332 -7.17 -9.37 -18.14
N ASN A 333 -8.08 -8.88 -18.97
CA ASN A 333 -8.14 -9.30 -20.36
C ASN A 333 -6.89 -8.89 -21.16
N ALA A 334 -6.35 -7.70 -20.93
CA ALA A 334 -5.10 -7.25 -21.54
C ALA A 334 -3.94 -8.19 -21.23
N LEU A 335 -3.81 -8.69 -19.98
CA LEU A 335 -2.80 -9.69 -19.60
C LEU A 335 -2.98 -11.01 -20.36
N ARG A 336 -4.20 -11.49 -20.51
CA ARG A 336 -4.51 -12.76 -21.16
C ARG A 336 -4.29 -12.74 -22.66
N THR A 337 -4.52 -11.61 -23.28
CA THR A 337 -4.40 -11.42 -24.74
C THR A 337 -3.01 -11.00 -25.19
N LEU A 338 -2.03 -10.92 -24.27
CA LEU A 338 -0.63 -10.69 -24.64
C LEU A 338 -0.17 -11.70 -25.69
N PRO A 339 0.60 -11.28 -26.71
CA PRO A 339 1.06 -12.19 -27.76
C PRO A 339 1.90 -13.32 -27.15
N ALA A 340 1.63 -14.57 -27.55
CA ALA A 340 2.53 -15.68 -27.19
C ALA A 340 3.92 -15.37 -27.78
N GLN A 341 5.00 -15.68 -27.04
CA GLN A 341 6.32 -15.63 -27.64
C GLN A 341 6.31 -16.54 -28.88
N ALA A 342 6.69 -15.98 -30.03
CA ALA A 342 7.06 -16.81 -31.15
C ALA A 342 8.22 -17.69 -30.64
N THR A 343 8.00 -19.00 -30.53
CA THR A 343 9.07 -19.96 -30.28
C THR A 343 10.14 -19.66 -31.32
N ALA A 344 11.32 -19.23 -30.85
CA ALA A 344 12.48 -19.06 -31.75
C ALA A 344 12.58 -20.35 -32.54
N GLY A 345 12.38 -20.24 -33.86
CA GLY A 345 12.31 -21.40 -34.74
C GLY A 345 13.48 -22.31 -34.46
N ALA A 346 13.20 -23.60 -34.29
CA ALA A 346 14.23 -24.63 -34.32
C ALA A 346 15.04 -24.42 -35.60
N PRO A 347 16.37 -24.45 -35.56
CA PRO A 347 17.14 -24.40 -36.79
C PRO A 347 16.66 -25.51 -37.69
N SER A 348 16.26 -25.16 -38.92
CA SER A 348 15.91 -26.15 -39.96
C SER A 348 17.08 -27.09 -40.16
N PRO A 349 16.81 -28.40 -40.35
CA PRO A 349 17.84 -29.42 -40.50
C PRO A 349 18.73 -29.19 -41.74
#